data_6f7c3db6cf97d151012a3d0c2536d295
#
_entry.id   6f7c3db6cf97d151012a3d0c2536d295
#
_cell.length_a   1.000
_cell.length_b   1.000
_cell.length_c   1.000
_cell.angle_alpha   90.00
_cell.angle_beta   90.00
_cell.angle_gamma   90.00
#
_symmetry.space_group_name_H-M   'P 1'
#
loop_
_entity.id
_entity.type
_entity.pdbx_description
1 polymer ?
#
loop_
_entity_poly.entity_id
_entity_poly.type
_entity_poly.pdbx_seq_one_letter_code
_entity_poly.pdbx_strand_id
1 'polypeptide(L)'
;MLVRDWMTKDPVVVAPDTPVLEAIRLLKEKGFRRLPVMEGGRLVGLVTDKDLKDAMPSKATTLSVWEMNYLLAKLTVREVMARPVVTVEADAPLEKAALLMEERKIGGLPVMEGERLVGIITVTDVLRAFIEVLGLKLGGLRIAVDIPDVPGALAQMAQAVPPANIVSIATAAHLPGYQR
;
A
#
# COMPACT_ATOMS: atom_id res chain seq x y z
N MET A 1 5.61 9.02 -12.23
CA MET A 1 4.31 8.99 -11.50
C MET A 1 4.57 9.39 -10.06
N LEU A 2 3.70 10.19 -9.47
CA LEU A 2 3.85 10.62 -8.09
C LEU A 2 2.85 9.87 -7.21
N VAL A 3 3.17 9.72 -5.92
CA VAL A 3 2.30 9.06 -4.94
C VAL A 3 0.92 9.72 -4.90
N ARG A 4 0.85 11.08 -4.97
CA ARG A 4 -0.40 11.86 -4.94
C ARG A 4 -1.39 11.51 -6.06
N ASP A 5 -0.88 11.00 -7.19
CA ASP A 5 -1.72 10.66 -8.36
C ASP A 5 -2.48 9.34 -8.16
N TRP A 6 -2.01 8.49 -7.23
CA TRP A 6 -2.50 7.12 -7.03
C TRP A 6 -3.04 6.85 -5.63
N MET A 7 -2.77 7.71 -4.67
CA MET A 7 -3.23 7.56 -3.29
C MET A 7 -4.75 7.72 -3.17
N THR A 8 -5.33 7.14 -2.15
CA THR A 8 -6.66 7.51 -1.65
C THR A 8 -6.51 8.78 -0.81
N LYS A 9 -7.16 9.86 -1.23
CA LYS A 9 -7.15 11.15 -0.52
C LYS A 9 -8.08 11.10 0.69
N ASP A 10 -7.85 11.99 1.65
CA ASP A 10 -8.68 12.18 2.84
C ASP A 10 -9.03 10.86 3.55
N PRO A 11 -8.02 10.12 4.02
CA PRO A 11 -8.23 8.81 4.60
C PRO A 11 -9.05 8.91 5.88
N VAL A 12 -9.90 7.91 6.12
CA VAL A 12 -10.59 7.78 7.40
C VAL A 12 -9.55 7.52 8.49
N VAL A 13 -9.63 8.29 9.55
CA VAL A 13 -8.71 8.25 10.69
C VAL A 13 -9.45 7.91 11.98
N VAL A 14 -8.71 7.46 12.98
CA VAL A 14 -9.22 7.23 14.35
C VAL A 14 -8.35 7.95 15.37
N ALA A 15 -8.90 8.18 16.55
CA ALA A 15 -8.14 8.67 17.70
C ALA A 15 -7.43 7.50 18.42
N PRO A 16 -6.33 7.77 19.17
CA PRO A 16 -5.68 6.74 19.96
C PRO A 16 -6.61 6.05 20.96
N ASP A 17 -7.54 6.80 21.54
CA ASP A 17 -8.46 6.30 22.56
C ASP A 17 -9.72 5.63 21.98
N THR A 18 -9.79 5.48 20.64
CA THR A 18 -10.87 4.73 19.99
C THR A 18 -10.84 3.28 20.47
N PRO A 19 -11.98 2.72 20.91
CA PRO A 19 -12.06 1.30 21.28
C PRO A 19 -11.71 0.38 20.10
N VAL A 20 -10.96 -0.69 20.36
CA VAL A 20 -10.55 -1.66 19.31
C VAL A 20 -11.76 -2.22 18.56
N LEU A 21 -12.86 -2.53 19.27
CA LEU A 21 -14.09 -3.04 18.64
C LEU A 21 -14.72 -2.02 17.65
N GLU A 22 -14.64 -0.74 17.96
CA GLU A 22 -15.12 0.32 17.06
C GLU A 22 -14.24 0.44 15.81
N ALA A 23 -12.91 0.39 15.98
CA ALA A 23 -11.97 0.39 14.86
C ALA A 23 -12.20 -0.82 13.93
N ILE A 24 -12.44 -2.02 14.48
CA ILE A 24 -12.79 -3.23 13.71
C ILE A 24 -14.08 -3.02 12.92
N ARG A 25 -15.13 -2.46 13.55
CA ARG A 25 -16.39 -2.16 12.88
C ARG A 25 -16.19 -1.20 11.74
N LEU A 26 -15.44 -0.12 11.96
CA LEU A 26 -15.16 0.90 10.94
C LEU A 26 -14.40 0.32 9.74
N LEU A 27 -13.37 -0.51 9.97
CA LEU A 27 -12.65 -1.20 8.90
C LEU A 27 -13.59 -2.07 8.06
N LYS A 28 -14.46 -2.84 8.73
CA LYS A 28 -15.40 -3.75 8.07
C LYS A 28 -16.45 -3.00 7.25
N GLU A 29 -17.07 -1.97 7.83
CA GLU A 29 -18.10 -1.16 7.16
C GLU A 29 -17.57 -0.43 5.93
N LYS A 30 -16.34 0.07 6.01
CA LYS A 30 -15.68 0.81 4.91
C LYS A 30 -14.93 -0.07 3.93
N GLY A 31 -14.73 -1.34 4.22
CA GLY A 31 -13.92 -2.25 3.41
C GLY A 31 -12.42 -1.92 3.44
N PHE A 32 -11.95 -1.24 4.49
CA PHE A 32 -10.56 -0.85 4.64
C PHE A 32 -9.75 -1.92 5.40
N ARG A 33 -8.44 -1.88 5.25
CA ARG A 33 -7.51 -2.79 5.94
C ARG A 33 -6.64 -2.10 6.96
N ARG A 34 -6.67 -0.75 7.03
CA ARG A 34 -5.86 0.05 7.95
C ARG A 34 -6.46 1.41 8.17
N LEU A 35 -6.16 1.99 9.33
CA LEU A 35 -6.60 3.32 9.74
C LEU A 35 -5.39 4.07 10.30
N PRO A 36 -5.06 5.26 9.76
CA PRO A 36 -4.14 6.17 10.41
C PRO A 36 -4.72 6.62 11.75
N VAL A 37 -3.85 6.74 12.75
CA VAL A 37 -4.22 7.18 14.09
C VAL A 37 -3.71 8.59 14.29
N MET A 38 -4.64 9.52 14.56
CA MET A 38 -4.35 10.94 14.68
C MET A 38 -4.61 11.44 16.11
N GLU A 39 -3.69 12.26 16.61
CA GLU A 39 -3.84 12.95 17.91
C GLU A 39 -3.39 14.39 17.78
N GLY A 40 -4.25 15.36 18.14
CA GLY A 40 -3.91 16.77 18.02
C GLY A 40 -3.52 17.21 16.61
N GLY A 41 -4.10 16.63 15.57
CA GLY A 41 -3.77 16.93 14.17
C GLY A 41 -2.50 16.26 13.64
N ARG A 42 -1.80 15.44 14.44
CA ARG A 42 -0.57 14.73 14.08
C ARG A 42 -0.82 13.24 13.91
N LEU A 43 -0.10 12.63 12.97
CA LEU A 43 -0.09 11.17 12.78
C LEU A 43 0.77 10.55 13.90
N VAL A 44 0.13 9.76 14.77
CA VAL A 44 0.79 9.15 15.95
C VAL A 44 0.87 7.63 15.87
N GLY A 45 0.16 7.01 14.93
CA GLY A 45 0.14 5.56 14.78
C GLY A 45 -0.53 5.13 13.47
N LEU A 46 -0.42 3.84 13.20
CA LEU A 46 -1.17 3.15 12.15
C LEU A 46 -1.69 1.85 12.74
N VAL A 47 -2.97 1.55 12.57
CA VAL A 47 -3.54 0.27 12.98
C VAL A 47 -4.09 -0.46 11.77
N THR A 48 -3.85 -1.77 11.71
CA THR A 48 -4.33 -2.64 10.63
C THR A 48 -5.36 -3.64 11.13
N ASP A 49 -6.14 -4.21 10.22
CA ASP A 49 -7.07 -5.31 10.51
C ASP A 49 -6.36 -6.49 11.21
N LYS A 50 -5.10 -6.75 10.86
CA LYS A 50 -4.29 -7.78 11.51
C LYS A 50 -3.99 -7.41 12.97
N ASP A 51 -3.50 -6.20 13.23
CA ASP A 51 -3.14 -5.76 14.59
C ASP A 51 -4.36 -5.85 15.52
N LEU A 52 -5.53 -5.40 15.03
CA LEU A 52 -6.78 -5.47 15.78
C LEU A 52 -7.23 -6.91 16.05
N LYS A 53 -7.07 -7.82 15.09
CA LYS A 53 -7.42 -9.23 15.24
C LYS A 53 -6.45 -9.96 16.17
N ASP A 54 -5.15 -9.67 16.07
CA ASP A 54 -4.13 -10.27 16.92
C ASP A 54 -4.27 -9.83 18.38
N ALA A 55 -4.87 -8.65 18.63
CA ALA A 55 -5.21 -8.18 19.98
C ALA A 55 -6.46 -8.83 20.58
N MET A 56 -7.24 -9.57 19.77
CA MET A 56 -8.42 -10.29 20.27
C MET A 56 -8.01 -11.57 20.99
N PRO A 57 -8.68 -11.92 22.12
CA PRO A 57 -8.41 -13.18 22.79
C PRO A 57 -8.61 -14.38 21.86
N SER A 58 -7.72 -15.35 21.96
CA SER A 58 -7.84 -16.59 21.19
C SER A 58 -9.05 -17.40 21.68
N LYS A 59 -9.59 -18.28 20.82
CA LYS A 59 -10.67 -19.22 21.19
C LYS A 59 -10.26 -20.22 22.27
N ALA A 60 -8.96 -20.33 22.57
CA ALA A 60 -8.42 -21.22 23.61
C ALA A 60 -8.23 -20.51 24.96
N THR A 61 -8.78 -19.30 25.14
CA THR A 61 -8.71 -18.60 26.42
C THR A 61 -9.53 -19.31 27.50
N THR A 62 -9.03 -19.26 28.74
CA THR A 62 -9.76 -19.73 29.93
C THR A 62 -10.70 -18.67 30.53
N LEU A 63 -10.71 -17.47 29.97
CA LEU A 63 -11.57 -16.37 30.40
C LEU A 63 -13.03 -16.67 30.09
N SER A 64 -13.90 -16.31 31.01
CA SER A 64 -15.33 -16.31 30.79
C SER A 64 -15.71 -15.27 29.72
N VAL A 65 -16.87 -15.43 29.09
CA VAL A 65 -17.40 -14.49 28.09
C VAL A 65 -17.52 -13.06 28.67
N TRP A 66 -17.88 -12.94 29.92
CA TRP A 66 -18.01 -11.65 30.63
C TRP A 66 -16.66 -10.96 30.85
N GLU A 67 -15.66 -11.68 31.30
CA GLU A 67 -14.29 -11.15 31.45
C GLU A 67 -13.71 -10.74 30.13
N MET A 68 -13.91 -11.53 29.09
CA MET A 68 -13.47 -11.25 27.73
C MET A 68 -14.10 -9.96 27.20
N ASN A 69 -15.43 -9.82 27.33
CA ASN A 69 -16.13 -8.61 26.88
C ASN A 69 -15.69 -7.36 27.68
N TYR A 70 -15.44 -7.51 28.96
CA TYR A 70 -14.97 -6.42 29.81
C TYR A 70 -13.57 -5.95 29.41
N LEU A 71 -12.63 -6.86 29.13
CA LEU A 71 -11.27 -6.53 28.69
C LEU A 71 -11.29 -5.89 27.30
N LEU A 72 -12.06 -6.46 26.37
CA LEU A 72 -12.18 -5.92 25.01
C LEU A 72 -12.81 -4.52 24.97
N ALA A 73 -13.76 -4.25 25.87
CA ALA A 73 -14.38 -2.92 25.95
C ALA A 73 -13.40 -1.83 26.43
N LYS A 74 -12.32 -2.21 27.11
CA LYS A 74 -11.29 -1.29 27.60
C LYS A 74 -10.11 -1.13 26.65
N LEU A 75 -9.89 -2.08 25.74
CA LEU A 75 -8.75 -2.07 24.84
C LEU A 75 -8.90 -0.96 23.79
N THR A 76 -7.90 -0.10 23.71
CA THR A 76 -7.88 1.05 22.79
C THR A 76 -6.90 0.85 21.63
N VAL A 77 -7.08 1.61 20.56
CA VAL A 77 -6.18 1.62 19.41
C VAL A 77 -4.75 1.98 19.82
N ARG A 78 -4.56 2.83 20.83
CA ARG A 78 -3.25 3.22 21.39
C ARG A 78 -2.38 2.04 21.79
N GLU A 79 -3.01 0.99 22.30
CA GLU A 79 -2.33 -0.19 22.83
C GLU A 79 -1.87 -1.16 21.74
N VAL A 80 -2.51 -1.09 20.58
CA VAL A 80 -2.28 -2.05 19.48
C VAL A 80 -1.70 -1.42 18.20
N MET A 81 -1.72 -0.08 18.06
CA MET A 81 -1.21 0.60 16.88
C MET A 81 0.30 0.46 16.72
N ALA A 82 0.77 0.34 15.48
CA ALA A 82 2.19 0.35 15.16
C ALA A 82 2.79 1.76 15.33
N ARG A 83 3.97 1.83 15.94
CA ARG A 83 4.80 3.03 16.15
C ARG A 83 6.28 2.66 16.09
N PRO A 84 7.19 3.48 15.48
CA PRO A 84 6.89 4.66 14.65
C PRO A 84 6.20 4.28 13.34
N VAL A 85 5.48 5.24 12.74
CA VAL A 85 4.79 5.04 11.46
C VAL A 85 5.75 5.31 10.32
N VAL A 86 5.86 4.39 9.37
CA VAL A 86 6.54 4.61 8.10
C VAL A 86 5.59 5.36 7.16
N THR A 87 6.02 6.49 6.65
CA THR A 87 5.24 7.39 5.78
C THR A 87 5.95 7.63 4.46
N VAL A 88 5.26 8.24 3.51
CA VAL A 88 5.82 8.70 2.25
C VAL A 88 5.28 10.09 1.92
N GLU A 89 6.09 10.94 1.29
CA GLU A 89 5.65 12.26 0.83
C GLU A 89 4.76 12.15 -0.41
N ALA A 90 3.78 13.04 -0.53
CA ALA A 90 2.81 13.04 -1.64
C ALA A 90 3.46 13.28 -3.00
N ASP A 91 4.57 14.02 -3.05
CA ASP A 91 5.33 14.32 -4.28
C ASP A 91 6.47 13.32 -4.54
N ALA A 92 6.63 12.31 -3.69
CA ALA A 92 7.58 11.26 -3.93
C ALA A 92 7.23 10.44 -5.17
N PRO A 93 8.23 9.87 -5.89
CA PRO A 93 7.99 8.88 -6.92
C PRO A 93 7.23 7.66 -6.36
N LEU A 94 6.30 7.13 -7.15
CA LEU A 94 5.51 5.95 -6.76
C LEU A 94 6.39 4.73 -6.48
N GLU A 95 7.50 4.62 -7.21
CA GLU A 95 8.52 3.59 -7.04
C GLU A 95 9.14 3.61 -5.64
N LYS A 96 9.30 4.79 -5.04
CA LYS A 96 9.77 4.92 -3.65
C LYS A 96 8.79 4.32 -2.66
N ALA A 97 7.49 4.53 -2.87
CA ALA A 97 6.46 3.90 -2.02
C ALA A 97 6.48 2.37 -2.17
N ALA A 98 6.62 1.87 -3.41
CA ALA A 98 6.72 0.44 -3.68
C ALA A 98 7.93 -0.21 -2.99
N LEU A 99 9.11 0.41 -3.09
CA LEU A 99 10.33 -0.06 -2.44
C LEU A 99 10.18 -0.07 -0.91
N LEU A 100 9.65 1.01 -0.30
CA LEU A 100 9.39 1.06 1.14
C LEU A 100 8.44 -0.05 1.60
N MET A 101 7.39 -0.32 0.83
CA MET A 101 6.44 -1.40 1.16
C MET A 101 7.11 -2.77 1.09
N GLU A 102 7.96 -3.00 0.10
CA GLU A 102 8.68 -4.26 -0.10
C GLU A 102 9.73 -4.48 1.00
N GLU A 103 10.61 -3.50 1.24
CA GLU A 103 11.69 -3.56 2.22
C GLU A 103 11.16 -3.72 3.66
N ARG A 104 10.10 -2.98 4.00
CA ARG A 104 9.50 -2.99 5.34
C ARG A 104 8.43 -4.06 5.53
N LYS A 105 8.09 -4.82 4.46
CA LYS A 105 7.05 -5.86 4.47
C LYS A 105 5.68 -5.32 4.92
N ILE A 106 5.34 -4.11 4.49
CA ILE A 106 4.10 -3.41 4.86
C ILE A 106 3.24 -3.19 3.62
N GLY A 107 1.94 -3.37 3.75
CA GLY A 107 1.00 -3.32 2.61
C GLY A 107 0.44 -1.94 2.31
N GLY A 108 0.97 -0.86 2.90
CA GLY A 108 0.57 0.51 2.60
C GLY A 108 1.11 1.52 3.59
N LEU A 109 1.14 2.78 3.16
CA LEU A 109 1.79 3.90 3.81
C LEU A 109 0.82 5.08 3.92
N PRO A 110 0.74 5.76 5.08
CA PRO A 110 0.20 7.10 5.14
C PRO A 110 1.02 8.05 4.27
N VAL A 111 0.33 8.93 3.56
CA VAL A 111 0.93 9.92 2.65
C VAL A 111 0.87 11.29 3.31
N MET A 112 2.02 11.94 3.37
CA MET A 112 2.20 13.22 4.04
C MET A 112 2.48 14.36 3.07
N GLU A 113 2.08 15.57 3.44
CA GLU A 113 2.62 16.84 2.94
C GLU A 113 3.19 17.60 4.14
N GLY A 114 4.48 17.49 4.35
CA GLY A 114 5.11 17.94 5.59
C GLY A 114 4.55 17.18 6.80
N GLU A 115 3.93 17.89 7.75
CA GLU A 115 3.30 17.28 8.93
C GLU A 115 1.84 16.87 8.71
N ARG A 116 1.24 17.19 7.57
CA ARG A 116 -0.18 16.95 7.28
C ARG A 116 -0.38 15.60 6.61
N LEU A 117 -1.23 14.77 7.18
CA LEU A 117 -1.74 13.56 6.53
C LEU A 117 -2.71 13.94 5.41
N VAL A 118 -2.38 13.56 4.16
CA VAL A 118 -3.19 13.90 2.97
C VAL A 118 -3.76 12.69 2.25
N GLY A 119 -3.26 11.49 2.56
CA GLY A 119 -3.71 10.30 1.87
C GLY A 119 -3.20 9.02 2.50
N ILE A 120 -3.56 7.93 1.86
CA ILE A 120 -3.00 6.60 2.10
C ILE A 120 -2.75 5.92 0.77
N ILE A 121 -1.60 5.28 0.63
CA ILE A 121 -1.25 4.50 -0.56
C ILE A 121 -0.99 3.05 -0.18
N THR A 122 -1.43 2.13 -1.01
CA THR A 122 -1.36 0.69 -0.75
C THR A 122 -0.71 -0.06 -1.92
N VAL A 123 -0.30 -1.32 -1.67
CA VAL A 123 0.18 -2.23 -2.72
C VAL A 123 -0.84 -2.36 -3.87
N THR A 124 -2.14 -2.31 -3.56
CA THR A 124 -3.19 -2.37 -4.58
C THR A 124 -3.17 -1.14 -5.49
N ASP A 125 -2.84 0.04 -4.97
CA ASP A 125 -2.73 1.27 -5.76
C ASP A 125 -1.48 1.23 -6.65
N VAL A 126 -0.37 0.72 -6.13
CA VAL A 126 0.86 0.46 -6.92
C VAL A 126 0.58 -0.53 -8.05
N LEU A 127 -0.13 -1.64 -7.78
CA LEU A 127 -0.53 -2.60 -8.81
C LEU A 127 -1.47 -1.97 -9.85
N ARG A 128 -2.39 -1.10 -9.44
CA ARG A 128 -3.28 -0.38 -10.36
C ARG A 128 -2.47 0.52 -11.29
N ALA A 129 -1.51 1.26 -10.76
CA ALA A 129 -0.60 2.08 -11.55
C ALA A 129 0.19 1.24 -12.58
N PHE A 130 0.73 0.11 -12.15
CA PHE A 130 1.44 -0.83 -13.00
C PHE A 130 0.55 -1.36 -14.16
N ILE A 131 -0.68 -1.78 -13.86
CA ILE A 131 -1.65 -2.24 -14.86
C ILE A 131 -1.96 -1.14 -15.88
N GLU A 132 -2.09 0.11 -15.43
CA GLU A 132 -2.42 1.24 -16.30
C GLU A 132 -1.24 1.65 -17.18
N VAL A 133 -0.04 1.77 -16.61
CA VAL A 133 1.17 2.14 -17.34
C VAL A 133 1.55 1.10 -18.39
N LEU A 134 1.37 -0.17 -18.08
CA LEU A 134 1.61 -1.23 -19.06
C LEU A 134 0.49 -1.38 -20.09
N GLY A 135 -0.59 -0.59 -19.98
CA GLY A 135 -1.70 -0.64 -20.93
C GLY A 135 -2.45 -1.97 -20.96
N LEU A 136 -2.40 -2.76 -19.87
CA LEU A 136 -2.95 -4.12 -19.84
C LEU A 136 -4.47 -4.17 -20.08
N LYS A 137 -5.17 -3.05 -19.87
CA LYS A 137 -6.62 -2.92 -20.10
C LYS A 137 -6.97 -2.46 -21.52
N LEU A 138 -5.99 -1.99 -22.29
CA LEU A 138 -6.23 -1.42 -23.62
C LEU A 138 -6.33 -2.50 -24.70
N GLY A 139 -5.99 -3.73 -24.39
CA GLY A 139 -5.84 -4.80 -25.37
C GLY A 139 -4.56 -4.61 -26.19
N GLY A 140 -4.33 -5.51 -27.13
CA GLY A 140 -3.16 -5.44 -28.02
C GLY A 140 -2.33 -6.72 -27.98
N LEU A 141 -1.21 -6.69 -28.70
CA LEU A 141 -0.25 -7.78 -28.78
C LEU A 141 0.94 -7.48 -27.87
N ARG A 142 1.29 -8.45 -27.01
CA ARG A 142 2.54 -8.39 -26.25
C ARG A 142 3.64 -9.12 -27.01
N ILE A 143 4.72 -8.39 -27.28
CA ILE A 143 5.94 -8.92 -27.93
C ILE A 143 7.06 -8.86 -26.89
N ALA A 144 7.77 -9.95 -26.69
CA ALA A 144 9.00 -9.99 -25.92
C ALA A 144 10.15 -10.29 -26.88
N VAL A 145 11.20 -9.47 -26.82
CA VAL A 145 12.38 -9.59 -27.67
C VAL A 145 13.63 -9.40 -26.82
N ASP A 146 14.65 -10.18 -27.10
CA ASP A 146 15.98 -9.98 -26.56
C ASP A 146 16.76 -9.04 -27.48
N ILE A 147 17.24 -7.93 -26.95
CA ILE A 147 18.05 -6.96 -27.68
C ILE A 147 19.40 -6.75 -26.99
N PRO A 148 20.47 -6.45 -27.74
CA PRO A 148 21.77 -6.13 -27.12
C PRO A 148 21.65 -4.91 -26.20
N ASP A 149 22.36 -4.93 -25.09
CA ASP A 149 22.47 -3.77 -24.19
C ASP A 149 23.51 -2.77 -24.71
N VAL A 150 23.15 -2.09 -25.78
CA VAL A 150 23.99 -1.06 -26.44
C VAL A 150 23.16 0.20 -26.73
N PRO A 151 23.81 1.38 -26.78
CA PRO A 151 23.13 2.61 -27.15
C PRO A 151 22.41 2.49 -28.51
N GLY A 152 21.13 2.89 -28.54
CA GLY A 152 20.30 2.89 -29.75
C GLY A 152 19.54 1.59 -30.04
N ALA A 153 19.81 0.47 -29.34
CA ALA A 153 19.12 -0.80 -29.57
C ALA A 153 17.59 -0.69 -29.42
N LEU A 154 17.12 0.02 -28.41
CA LEU A 154 15.68 0.26 -28.22
C LEU A 154 15.05 1.06 -29.37
N ALA A 155 15.76 2.07 -29.88
CA ALA A 155 15.28 2.86 -31.04
C ALA A 155 15.18 2.00 -32.29
N GLN A 156 16.15 1.14 -32.57
CA GLN A 156 16.12 0.20 -33.70
C GLN A 156 14.97 -0.80 -33.58
N MET A 157 14.74 -1.34 -32.39
CA MET A 157 13.62 -2.24 -32.13
C MET A 157 12.29 -1.53 -32.36
N ALA A 158 12.10 -0.31 -31.86
CA ALA A 158 10.88 0.44 -32.04
C ALA A 158 10.60 0.77 -33.53
N GLN A 159 11.63 1.01 -34.35
CA GLN A 159 11.51 1.21 -35.79
C GLN A 159 11.17 -0.07 -36.56
N ALA A 160 11.57 -1.23 -36.05
CA ALA A 160 11.28 -2.52 -36.68
C ALA A 160 9.83 -2.99 -36.43
N VAL A 161 9.10 -2.39 -35.49
CA VAL A 161 7.67 -2.66 -35.25
C VAL A 161 6.87 -1.92 -36.36
N PRO A 162 6.26 -2.63 -37.34
CA PRO A 162 5.52 -1.98 -38.43
C PRO A 162 4.24 -1.33 -37.90
N PRO A 163 3.50 -0.55 -38.68
CA PRO A 163 2.70 0.61 -38.30
C PRO A 163 1.69 0.34 -37.17
N ALA A 164 2.22 0.02 -36.00
CA ALA A 164 1.47 -0.23 -34.80
C ALA A 164 1.82 0.83 -33.74
N ASN A 165 0.83 1.25 -32.99
CA ASN A 165 1.06 2.14 -31.87
C ASN A 165 1.69 1.34 -30.71
N ILE A 166 2.84 1.79 -30.23
CA ILE A 166 3.48 1.21 -29.05
C ILE A 166 2.83 1.84 -27.80
N VAL A 167 2.03 1.05 -27.12
CA VAL A 167 1.29 1.50 -25.91
C VAL A 167 2.23 1.61 -24.70
N SER A 168 3.17 0.66 -24.56
CA SER A 168 4.08 0.61 -23.43
C SER A 168 5.34 -0.17 -23.79
N ILE A 169 6.45 0.19 -23.17
CA ILE A 169 7.71 -0.54 -23.24
C ILE A 169 8.19 -0.76 -21.81
N ALA A 170 8.54 -1.99 -21.48
CA ALA A 170 9.24 -2.32 -20.26
C ALA A 170 10.52 -3.07 -20.59
N THR A 171 11.65 -2.58 -20.09
CA THR A 171 12.95 -3.24 -20.22
C THR A 171 13.29 -3.94 -18.91
N ALA A 172 13.74 -5.18 -19.00
CA ALA A 172 14.28 -5.91 -17.85
C ALA A 172 15.73 -6.27 -18.18
N ALA A 173 16.66 -5.82 -17.35
CA ALA A 173 18.02 -6.32 -17.38
C ALA A 173 18.01 -7.82 -17.03
N HIS A 174 18.85 -8.62 -17.68
CA HIS A 174 19.03 -10.03 -17.32
C HIS A 174 19.61 -10.08 -15.92
N LEU A 175 18.79 -10.39 -14.92
CA LEU A 175 19.28 -10.64 -13.57
C LEU A 175 19.88 -12.08 -13.56
N PRO A 176 21.18 -12.25 -13.23
CA PRO A 176 21.77 -13.57 -13.11
C PRO A 176 20.97 -14.40 -12.08
N GLY A 177 20.45 -15.55 -12.48
CA GLY A 177 19.70 -16.46 -11.62
C GLY A 177 18.17 -16.51 -11.84
N TYR A 178 17.60 -15.69 -12.71
CA TYR A 178 16.21 -15.86 -13.16
C TYR A 178 16.22 -16.75 -14.43
N GLN A 179 16.00 -18.04 -14.25
CA GLN A 179 15.58 -18.89 -15.37
C GLN A 179 14.08 -18.67 -15.61
N ARG A 180 13.73 -18.48 -16.86
CA ARG A 180 12.33 -18.48 -17.34
C ARG A 180 11.68 -19.83 -17.15
#